data_a3f37b6fc94ab9359aaf4118ac59267f
#
_entry.id   a3f37b6fc94ab9359aaf4118ac59267f
#
_cell.length_a   1.000
_cell.length_b   1.000
_cell.length_c   1.000
_cell.angle_alpha   90.00
_cell.angle_beta   90.00
_cell.angle_gamma   90.00
#
_symmetry.space_group_name_H-M   'P 1'
#
loop_
_entity.id
_entity.type
_entity.pdbx_description
1 polymer ?
#
loop_
_entity_poly.entity_id
_entity_poly.type
_entity_poly.pdbx_seq_one_letter_code
_entity_poly.pdbx_strand_id
1 'polypeptide(L)'
;MARLNIDTGTEGNTATGDTLRTAMEKINTNFGELAGNLNLLGNTLLSADTNGNIILDPNGTGYVEIKGDKVMITGTLPTSDPSNAGQLWRSGTDLKISIG
;
A
#
# COMPACT_ATOMS: atom_id res chain seq x y z
N MET A 1 0.61 -5.44 12.24
CA MET A 1 -0.73 -6.05 12.25
C MET A 1 -0.58 -7.57 12.25
N ALA A 2 -1.25 -8.23 13.17
CA ALA A 2 -1.28 -9.68 13.22
C ALA A 2 -2.60 -10.17 12.61
N ARG A 3 -2.50 -10.84 11.45
CA ARG A 3 -3.68 -11.37 10.79
C ARG A 3 -4.16 -12.63 11.52
N LEU A 4 -5.45 -12.68 11.86
CA LEU A 4 -6.08 -13.87 12.40
C LEU A 4 -6.57 -14.74 11.25
N ASN A 5 -6.18 -16.02 11.27
CA ASN A 5 -6.63 -16.98 10.28
C ASN A 5 -7.94 -17.62 10.74
N ILE A 6 -8.92 -17.62 9.85
CA ILE A 6 -10.17 -18.34 10.09
C ILE A 6 -9.92 -19.82 9.80
N ASP A 7 -10.21 -20.67 10.78
CA ASP A 7 -10.09 -22.10 10.62
C ASP A 7 -11.38 -22.64 9.99
N THR A 8 -11.31 -23.04 8.72
CA THR A 8 -12.44 -23.58 7.99
C THR A 8 -12.64 -25.08 8.24
N GLY A 9 -11.75 -25.69 8.99
CA GLY A 9 -11.84 -27.10 9.35
C GLY A 9 -11.50 -28.03 8.20
N THR A 10 -11.92 -29.27 8.37
CA THR A 10 -11.72 -30.31 7.37
C THR A 10 -13.00 -30.47 6.54
N GLU A 11 -12.89 -30.51 5.23
CA GLU A 11 -14.03 -30.70 4.34
C GLU A 11 -14.80 -31.96 4.70
N GLY A 12 -16.11 -31.82 4.84
CA GLY A 12 -17.00 -32.93 5.22
C GLY A 12 -17.04 -33.22 6.71
N ASN A 13 -16.31 -32.47 7.55
CA ASN A 13 -16.31 -32.64 9.00
C ASN A 13 -16.73 -31.34 9.70
N THR A 14 -17.96 -31.28 10.20
CA THR A 14 -18.51 -30.09 10.84
C THR A 14 -18.02 -29.90 12.28
N ALA A 15 -17.28 -30.85 12.84
CA ALA A 15 -16.74 -30.74 14.19
C ALA A 15 -15.37 -30.01 14.25
N THR A 16 -14.77 -29.74 13.09
CA THR A 16 -13.50 -28.99 12.99
C THR A 16 -13.73 -27.60 12.44
N GLY A 17 -12.82 -26.70 12.74
CA GLY A 17 -12.91 -25.32 12.28
C GLY A 17 -13.55 -24.39 13.31
N ASP A 18 -13.54 -23.11 12.98
CA ASP A 18 -14.11 -22.08 13.84
C ASP A 18 -15.65 -22.11 13.79
N THR A 19 -16.28 -21.80 14.93
CA THR A 19 -17.69 -21.51 14.95
C THR A 19 -17.97 -20.23 14.15
N LEU A 20 -19.22 -20.01 13.74
CA LEU A 20 -19.59 -18.79 13.02
C LEU A 20 -19.25 -17.54 13.85
N ARG A 21 -19.53 -17.56 15.15
CA ARG A 21 -19.21 -16.45 16.04
C ARG A 21 -17.71 -16.16 16.07
N THR A 22 -16.88 -17.20 16.26
CA THR A 22 -15.43 -17.05 16.30
C THR A 22 -14.89 -16.55 14.96
N ALA A 23 -15.40 -17.06 13.84
CA ALA A 23 -15.01 -16.59 12.52
C ALA A 23 -15.34 -15.10 12.33
N MET A 24 -16.54 -14.66 12.76
CA MET A 24 -16.95 -13.27 12.66
C MET A 24 -16.12 -12.35 13.55
N GLU A 25 -15.76 -12.81 14.76
CA GLU A 25 -14.88 -12.06 15.64
C GLU A 25 -13.50 -11.86 15.02
N LYS A 26 -12.96 -12.89 14.35
CA LYS A 26 -11.68 -12.78 13.63
C LYS A 26 -11.76 -11.79 12.48
N ILE A 27 -12.84 -11.81 11.71
CA ILE A 27 -13.07 -10.83 10.63
C ILE A 27 -13.10 -9.42 11.18
N ASN A 28 -13.87 -9.18 12.24
CA ASN A 28 -13.97 -7.86 12.86
C ASN A 28 -12.62 -7.37 13.38
N THR A 29 -11.84 -8.25 14.00
CA THR A 29 -10.52 -7.90 14.51
C THR A 29 -9.59 -7.53 13.36
N ASN A 30 -9.59 -8.31 12.27
CA ASN A 30 -8.74 -8.03 11.12
C ASN A 30 -9.09 -6.69 10.47
N PHE A 31 -10.37 -6.38 10.30
CA PHE A 31 -10.80 -5.07 9.76
C PHE A 31 -10.52 -3.94 10.73
N GLY A 32 -10.64 -4.16 12.03
CA GLY A 32 -10.31 -3.16 13.04
C GLY A 32 -8.84 -2.77 13.00
N GLU A 33 -7.95 -3.74 12.82
CA GLU A 33 -6.52 -3.48 12.68
C GLU A 33 -6.21 -2.72 11.39
N LEU A 34 -6.89 -3.05 10.29
CA LEU A 34 -6.72 -2.36 9.02
C LEU A 34 -7.20 -0.90 9.10
N ALA A 35 -8.23 -0.61 9.92
CA ALA A 35 -8.72 0.74 10.11
C ALA A 35 -7.71 1.63 10.87
N GLY A 36 -6.80 1.05 11.65
CA GLY A 36 -5.73 1.78 12.32
C GLY A 36 -4.55 2.03 11.38
N ASN A 37 -3.73 1.02 11.20
CA ASN A 37 -2.56 1.10 10.33
C ASN A 37 -2.61 -0.01 9.29
N LEU A 38 -2.32 0.33 8.04
CA LEU A 38 -2.18 -0.66 6.98
C LEU A 38 -0.75 -1.19 6.98
N ASN A 39 -0.57 -2.44 7.37
CA ASN A 39 0.72 -3.13 7.31
C ASN A 39 0.69 -4.14 6.17
N LEU A 40 1.62 -4.00 5.24
CA LEU A 40 1.69 -4.89 4.08
C LEU A 40 2.68 -6.01 4.34
N LEU A 41 2.19 -7.24 4.41
CA LEU A 41 3.04 -8.40 4.69
C LEU A 41 4.09 -8.62 3.61
N GLY A 42 3.76 -8.36 2.35
CA GLY A 42 4.69 -8.47 1.23
C GLY A 42 5.57 -7.25 1.02
N ASN A 43 5.45 -6.22 1.84
CA ASN A 43 6.23 -4.97 1.80
C ASN A 43 6.10 -4.19 0.48
N THR A 44 5.12 -4.50 -0.33
CA THR A 44 4.94 -3.85 -1.63
C THR A 44 3.50 -3.37 -1.79
N LEU A 45 3.32 -2.12 -2.18
CA LEU A 45 2.03 -1.56 -2.57
C LEU A 45 1.97 -1.50 -4.09
N LEU A 46 1.10 -2.31 -4.69
CA LEU A 46 0.98 -2.45 -6.14
C LEU A 46 -0.39 -1.95 -6.60
N SER A 47 -0.41 -1.32 -7.78
CA SER A 47 -1.65 -1.11 -8.51
C SER A 47 -2.07 -2.41 -9.19
N ALA A 48 -3.34 -2.80 -9.05
CA ALA A 48 -3.86 -3.99 -9.71
C ALA A 48 -4.14 -3.77 -11.19
N ASP A 49 -4.48 -2.55 -11.56
CA ASP A 49 -4.83 -2.21 -12.93
C ASP A 49 -3.58 -1.91 -13.75
N THR A 50 -3.52 -2.41 -14.98
CA THR A 50 -2.45 -2.08 -15.91
C THR A 50 -2.47 -0.57 -16.19
N ASN A 51 -1.32 0.09 -16.03
CA ASN A 51 -1.18 1.54 -16.16
C ASN A 51 -2.00 2.35 -15.16
N GLY A 52 -2.51 1.72 -14.09
CA GLY A 52 -3.18 2.43 -13.01
C GLY A 52 -2.19 3.18 -12.12
N ASN A 53 -2.62 4.31 -11.61
CA ASN A 53 -1.81 5.12 -10.69
C ASN A 53 -2.02 4.66 -9.25
N ILE A 54 -0.98 4.81 -8.43
CA ILE A 54 -1.10 4.72 -6.98
C ILE A 54 -1.14 6.14 -6.46
N ILE A 55 -2.24 6.51 -5.82
CA ILE A 55 -2.47 7.86 -5.31
C ILE A 55 -2.37 7.83 -3.79
N LEU A 56 -1.50 8.66 -3.24
CA LEU A 56 -1.39 8.90 -1.81
C LEU A 56 -1.93 10.31 -1.57
N ASP A 57 -3.13 10.40 -1.02
CA ASP A 57 -3.86 11.66 -0.91
C ASP A 57 -4.31 11.91 0.53
N PRO A 58 -3.48 12.55 1.36
CA PRO A 58 -3.86 12.88 2.73
C PRO A 58 -5.06 13.81 2.77
N ASN A 59 -5.90 13.64 3.77
CA ASN A 59 -7.08 14.47 3.96
C ASN A 59 -6.71 15.84 4.55
N GLY A 60 -7.32 16.89 4.02
CA GLY A 60 -7.16 18.26 4.55
C GLY A 60 -5.75 18.81 4.36
N THR A 61 -5.15 19.27 5.44
CA THR A 61 -3.80 19.87 5.42
C THR A 61 -2.69 18.88 5.71
N GLY A 62 -3.00 17.58 5.77
CA GLY A 62 -1.99 16.54 5.93
C GLY A 62 -1.03 16.47 4.76
N TYR A 63 0.10 15.81 4.94
CA TYR A 63 1.11 15.63 3.89
C TYR A 63 1.58 14.18 3.86
N VAL A 64 2.19 13.79 2.76
CA VAL A 64 2.80 12.45 2.65
C VAL A 64 4.19 12.52 3.30
N GLU A 65 4.39 11.69 4.31
CA GLU A 65 5.65 11.64 5.06
C GLU A 65 6.36 10.32 4.73
N ILE A 66 7.54 10.42 4.16
CA ILE A 66 8.38 9.25 3.88
C ILE A 66 9.46 9.20 4.97
N LYS A 67 9.37 8.19 5.83
CA LYS A 67 10.17 8.10 7.05
C LYS A 67 11.20 6.98 6.97
N GLY A 68 12.05 7.02 5.99
CA GLY A 68 13.13 6.06 5.83
C GLY A 68 14.48 6.78 5.85
N ASP A 69 15.53 6.05 6.23
CA ASP A 69 16.89 6.59 6.18
C ASP A 69 17.37 6.76 4.74
N LYS A 70 16.75 6.05 3.82
CA LYS A 70 17.14 6.05 2.41
C LYS A 70 15.88 6.03 1.55
N VAL A 71 15.73 7.01 0.68
CA VAL A 71 14.64 7.08 -0.29
C VAL A 71 15.22 6.90 -1.68
N MET A 72 14.73 5.90 -2.40
CA MET A 72 15.23 5.57 -3.74
C MET A 72 14.11 5.66 -4.77
N ILE A 73 14.39 6.28 -5.89
CA ILE A 73 13.53 6.22 -7.07
C ILE A 73 14.25 5.31 -8.07
N THR A 74 13.77 4.07 -8.21
CA THR A 74 14.44 3.05 -9.03
C THR A 74 13.91 2.98 -10.44
N GLY A 75 12.81 3.67 -10.74
CA GLY A 75 12.35 3.84 -12.10
C GLY A 75 13.26 4.74 -12.90
N THR A 76 13.16 4.68 -14.22
CA THR A 76 13.95 5.53 -15.11
C THR A 76 13.32 6.91 -15.21
N LEU A 77 13.95 7.91 -14.60
CA LEU A 77 13.50 9.29 -14.72
C LEU A 77 13.96 9.88 -16.07
N PRO A 78 13.17 10.76 -16.69
CA PRO A 78 13.65 11.50 -17.85
C PRO A 78 14.93 12.28 -17.52
N THR A 79 15.81 12.43 -18.49
CA THR A 79 17.06 13.18 -18.34
C THR A 79 17.01 14.56 -18.98
N SER A 80 15.87 14.92 -19.53
CA SER A 80 15.55 16.27 -20.00
C SER A 80 14.16 16.64 -19.52
N ASP A 81 13.85 17.94 -19.53
CA ASP A 81 12.56 18.42 -19.05
C ASP A 81 11.42 17.78 -19.88
N PRO A 82 10.52 17.01 -19.26
CA PRO A 82 9.41 16.35 -19.98
C PRO A 82 8.29 17.29 -20.39
N SER A 83 8.38 18.56 -20.05
CA SER A 83 7.35 19.56 -20.35
C SER A 83 5.96 19.14 -19.84
N ASN A 84 5.93 18.58 -18.64
CA ASN A 84 4.72 18.08 -17.99
C ASN A 84 4.73 18.54 -16.55
N ALA A 85 3.94 19.56 -16.23
CA ALA A 85 3.93 20.21 -14.92
C ALA A 85 3.78 19.18 -13.79
N GLY A 86 4.69 19.22 -12.81
CA GLY A 86 4.68 18.35 -11.65
C GLY A 86 5.45 17.03 -11.83
N GLN A 87 5.90 16.72 -13.04
CA GLN A 87 6.65 15.49 -13.26
C GLN A 87 8.10 15.64 -12.82
N LEU A 88 8.61 14.64 -12.10
CA LEU A 88 10.02 14.59 -11.69
C LEU A 88 10.90 14.17 -12.87
N TRP A 89 12.06 14.79 -12.97
CA TRP A 89 13.07 14.45 -13.95
C TRP A 89 14.46 14.69 -13.36
N ARG A 90 15.49 14.28 -14.05
CA ARG A 90 16.86 14.33 -13.56
C ARG A 90 17.75 15.12 -14.53
N SER A 91 18.46 16.11 -13.99
CA SER A 91 19.52 16.79 -14.74
C SER A 91 20.87 16.44 -14.09
N GLY A 92 21.57 15.49 -14.69
CA GLY A 92 22.80 14.96 -14.08
C GLY A 92 22.50 14.31 -12.73
N THR A 93 23.00 14.88 -11.66
CA THR A 93 22.78 14.43 -10.28
C THR A 93 21.65 15.19 -9.57
N ASP A 94 21.04 16.15 -10.24
CA ASP A 94 19.98 16.98 -9.65
C ASP A 94 18.60 16.41 -9.93
N LEU A 95 17.79 16.31 -8.88
CA LEU A 95 16.36 16.01 -9.02
C LEU A 95 15.61 17.30 -9.29
N LYS A 96 14.81 17.31 -10.34
CA LYS A 96 14.05 18.49 -10.76
C LYS A 96 12.58 18.19 -10.92
N ILE A 97 11.78 19.24 -10.92
CA ILE A 97 10.33 19.18 -11.15
C ILE A 97 10.03 20.01 -12.39
N SER A 98 9.35 19.41 -13.37
CA SER A 98 8.91 20.13 -14.55
C SER A 98 7.82 21.13 -14.20
N ILE A 99 7.90 22.30 -14.76
CA ILE A 99 6.85 23.34 -14.64
C ILE A 99 5.98 23.47 -15.91
N GLY A 100 6.18 22.55 -16.83
CA GLY A 100 5.43 22.53 -18.08
C GLY A 100 6.23 22.93 -19.32
#